data_cf421e2d6127d1aa480c02061374e288
#
_entry.id   cf421e2d6127d1aa480c02061374e288
#
_cell.length_a   1.000
_cell.length_b   1.000
_cell.length_c   1.000
_cell.angle_alpha   90.00
_cell.angle_beta   90.00
_cell.angle_gamma   90.00
#
_symmetry.space_group_name_H-M   'P 1'
#
loop_
_entity.id
_entity.type
_entity.pdbx_description
1 polymer ?
#
loop_
_entity_poly.entity_id
_entity_poly.type
_entity_poly.pdbx_seq_one_letter_code
_entity_poly.pdbx_strand_id
1 'polypeptide(L)'
;VTYTYTYTNSCTEPGERVTKCKDCGYIQSKETLPAQGHDWEVVSEKKATCKEEGLQNLKCRRCGETKKVVRIGAHQFSSWQTTKDATVFAPAVQIRTCNVCGYKETRNNGKKLTATMKVNAVKLPLKIKQKTTVLKVSGLANGDSVASWKSGNTKVVKVSGKPNGTCTLAAGHKKGKTTITIILKSGLKKKITITVQKAA
;
A
#
# COMPACT_ATOMS: atom_id res chain seq x y z
N VAL A 1 63.99 8.32 40.64
CA VAL A 1 63.82 8.97 39.32
C VAL A 1 62.38 9.41 39.18
N THR A 2 62.13 10.72 39.07
CA THR A 2 60.80 11.29 38.94
C THR A 2 60.53 11.55 37.48
N TYR A 3 59.33 11.21 36.97
CA TYR A 3 58.90 11.44 35.60
C TYR A 3 57.80 12.52 35.51
N THR A 4 57.83 13.32 34.42
CA THR A 4 56.77 14.25 34.06
C THR A 4 56.07 13.78 32.81
N TYR A 5 54.73 14.03 32.76
CA TYR A 5 53.92 13.65 31.64
C TYR A 5 53.31 14.93 31.01
N THR A 6 53.35 15.07 29.71
CA THR A 6 52.69 16.15 28.97
C THR A 6 51.63 15.56 28.01
N TYR A 7 50.47 16.19 27.97
CA TYR A 7 49.36 15.79 27.09
C TYR A 7 49.02 17.03 26.22
N THR A 8 48.99 16.86 24.93
CA THR A 8 48.78 17.97 23.98
C THR A 8 47.59 17.79 23.04
N ASN A 9 46.84 16.67 23.14
CA ASN A 9 45.72 16.44 22.24
C ASN A 9 44.54 17.36 22.51
N SER A 10 43.93 17.81 21.42
CA SER A 10 42.72 18.65 21.43
C SER A 10 41.50 17.84 20.97
N CYS A 11 40.38 18.51 20.83
CA CYS A 11 39.17 17.86 20.27
C CYS A 11 39.35 17.39 18.84
N THR A 12 40.15 18.10 18.01
CA THR A 12 40.31 17.85 16.58
C THR A 12 41.70 17.33 16.23
N GLU A 13 42.70 17.72 17.00
CA GLU A 13 44.09 17.38 16.69
C GLU A 13 44.60 16.25 17.57
N PRO A 14 45.34 15.27 17.00
CA PRO A 14 46.06 14.30 17.77
C PRO A 14 47.17 14.97 18.58
N GLY A 15 47.57 14.38 19.66
CA GLY A 15 48.60 14.89 20.52
C GLY A 15 49.63 13.82 20.85
N GLU A 16 50.49 14.15 21.80
CA GLU A 16 51.56 13.26 22.25
C GLU A 16 51.58 13.15 23.78
N ARG A 17 51.83 11.95 24.24
CA ARG A 17 52.21 11.68 25.62
C ARG A 17 53.70 11.46 25.65
N VAL A 18 54.42 12.34 26.33
CA VAL A 18 55.85 12.25 26.45
C VAL A 18 56.22 12.04 27.94
N THR A 19 56.99 10.99 28.18
CA THR A 19 57.51 10.69 29.51
C THR A 19 58.96 11.13 29.57
N LYS A 20 59.29 12.07 30.45
CA LYS A 20 60.67 12.60 30.61
C LYS A 20 61.16 12.41 32.04
N CYS A 21 62.46 12.08 32.16
CA CYS A 21 63.13 12.14 33.44
C CYS A 21 63.18 13.59 33.92
N LYS A 22 62.74 13.84 35.15
CA LYS A 22 62.70 15.21 35.75
C LYS A 22 64.08 15.76 36.03
N ASP A 23 65.05 14.87 36.32
CA ASP A 23 66.36 15.26 36.75
C ASP A 23 67.33 15.51 35.56
N CYS A 24 67.25 14.71 34.48
CA CYS A 24 68.17 14.81 33.35
C CYS A 24 67.49 15.13 31.99
N GLY A 25 66.16 15.26 31.95
CA GLY A 25 65.39 15.61 30.73
C GLY A 25 65.31 14.48 29.70
N TYR A 26 65.87 13.31 29.96
CA TYR A 26 65.85 12.16 29.04
C TYR A 26 64.41 11.73 28.75
N ILE A 27 64.07 11.58 27.45
CA ILE A 27 62.75 11.11 26.98
C ILE A 27 62.75 9.60 27.03
N GLN A 28 61.98 9.01 27.95
CA GLN A 28 61.85 7.57 28.11
C GLN A 28 60.86 6.99 27.09
N SER A 29 59.76 7.69 26.82
CA SER A 29 58.77 7.24 25.85
C SER A 29 58.05 8.41 25.21
N LYS A 30 57.60 8.21 23.97
CA LYS A 30 56.75 9.13 23.18
C LYS A 30 55.67 8.31 22.53
N GLU A 31 54.42 8.69 22.78
CA GLU A 31 53.25 7.98 22.31
C GLU A 31 52.27 8.97 21.66
N THR A 32 51.77 8.69 20.48
CA THR A 32 50.76 9.48 19.82
C THR A 32 49.37 9.19 20.44
N LEU A 33 48.69 10.25 20.84
CA LEU A 33 47.32 10.19 21.38
C LEU A 33 46.33 10.61 20.29
N PRO A 34 45.25 9.86 20.07
CA PRO A 34 44.22 10.28 19.11
C PRO A 34 43.53 11.58 19.59
N ALA A 35 42.97 12.35 18.64
CA ALA A 35 42.13 13.50 18.97
C ALA A 35 40.98 13.05 19.89
N GLN A 36 40.63 13.90 20.89
CA GLN A 36 39.62 13.56 21.90
C GLN A 36 38.18 13.55 21.37
N GLY A 37 37.95 14.13 20.20
CA GLY A 37 36.62 14.42 19.67
C GLY A 37 35.90 15.53 20.44
N HIS A 38 34.77 15.96 19.93
CA HIS A 38 33.93 16.95 20.62
C HIS A 38 32.93 16.26 21.55
N ASP A 39 32.73 16.85 22.73
CA ASP A 39 31.68 16.51 23.68
C ASP A 39 30.56 17.53 23.57
N TRP A 40 29.57 17.27 22.69
CA TRP A 40 28.53 18.21 22.35
C TRP A 40 27.40 18.23 23.39
N GLU A 41 27.06 19.42 23.91
CA GLU A 41 25.85 19.67 24.69
C GLU A 41 24.88 20.58 23.91
N VAL A 42 23.60 20.40 24.12
CA VAL A 42 22.55 21.25 23.55
C VAL A 42 22.40 22.48 24.44
N VAL A 43 22.77 23.67 23.93
CA VAL A 43 22.63 24.94 24.65
C VAL A 43 21.29 25.63 24.39
N SER A 44 20.70 25.40 23.22
CA SER A 44 19.34 25.85 22.92
C SER A 44 18.71 24.98 21.84
N GLU A 45 17.37 24.86 21.87
CA GLU A 45 16.61 24.09 20.91
C GLU A 45 15.30 24.78 20.53
N LYS A 46 15.05 24.90 19.22
CA LYS A 46 13.73 25.13 18.65
C LYS A 46 13.23 23.80 18.10
N LYS A 47 12.12 23.27 18.64
CA LYS A 47 11.54 22.01 18.16
C LYS A 47 11.08 22.13 16.72
N ALA A 48 11.39 21.11 15.93
CA ALA A 48 10.91 20.98 14.56
C ALA A 48 9.42 20.62 14.51
N THR A 49 8.72 21.18 13.53
CA THR A 49 7.39 20.70 13.11
C THR A 49 7.46 20.33 11.64
N CYS A 50 6.44 19.67 11.10
CA CYS A 50 6.38 19.41 9.66
C CYS A 50 6.13 20.66 8.80
N LYS A 51 5.94 21.83 9.40
CA LYS A 51 5.82 23.15 8.74
C LYS A 51 7.04 24.02 8.92
N GLU A 52 7.76 23.82 10.01
CA GLU A 52 8.89 24.66 10.40
C GLU A 52 10.09 23.80 10.78
N GLU A 53 11.23 24.24 10.29
CA GLU A 53 12.51 23.64 10.69
C GLU A 53 12.80 23.91 12.16
N GLY A 54 13.25 22.88 12.85
CA GLY A 54 13.82 22.98 14.17
C GLY A 54 15.32 23.27 14.08
N LEU A 55 15.84 23.87 15.14
CA LEU A 55 17.25 24.24 15.25
C LEU A 55 17.79 23.82 16.61
N GLN A 56 18.86 23.04 16.63
CA GLN A 56 19.64 22.78 17.83
C GLN A 56 20.98 23.51 17.73
N ASN A 57 21.26 24.37 18.69
CA ASN A 57 22.60 24.95 18.89
C ASN A 57 23.35 24.08 19.89
N LEU A 58 24.49 23.58 19.46
CA LEU A 58 25.35 22.70 20.23
C LEU A 58 26.64 23.45 20.57
N LYS A 59 27.18 23.21 21.76
CA LYS A 59 28.49 23.72 22.20
C LYS A 59 29.31 22.56 22.75
N CYS A 60 30.59 22.49 22.36
CA CYS A 60 31.49 21.50 22.92
C CYS A 60 31.89 21.90 24.35
N ARG A 61 31.71 20.99 25.30
CA ARG A 61 32.10 21.20 26.71
C ARG A 61 33.60 21.35 26.91
N ARG A 62 34.42 20.78 26.00
CA ARG A 62 35.86 20.77 26.10
C ARG A 62 36.52 22.02 25.50
N CYS A 63 36.16 22.36 24.27
CA CYS A 63 36.81 23.42 23.49
C CYS A 63 35.94 24.66 23.28
N GLY A 64 34.65 24.63 23.64
CA GLY A 64 33.74 25.76 23.46
C GLY A 64 33.24 25.97 22.05
N GLU A 65 33.68 25.14 21.07
CA GLU A 65 33.22 25.24 19.69
C GLU A 65 31.71 25.06 19.60
N THR A 66 31.06 25.78 18.67
CA THR A 66 29.61 25.76 18.49
C THR A 66 29.26 25.24 17.11
N LYS A 67 28.16 24.46 17.00
CA LYS A 67 27.56 24.09 15.72
C LYS A 67 26.04 24.14 15.77
N LYS A 68 25.44 24.39 14.61
CA LYS A 68 24.00 24.38 14.41
C LYS A 68 23.58 23.10 13.67
N VAL A 69 22.54 22.46 14.14
CA VAL A 69 21.94 21.27 13.50
C VAL A 69 20.50 21.60 13.19
N VAL A 70 20.16 21.59 11.89
CA VAL A 70 18.78 21.74 11.41
C VAL A 70 18.08 20.39 11.47
N ARG A 71 16.82 20.37 11.92
CA ARG A 71 15.99 19.19 11.96
C ARG A 71 14.66 19.47 11.28
N ILE A 72 14.13 18.49 10.57
CA ILE A 72 12.79 18.52 10.00
C ILE A 72 11.90 17.62 10.85
N GLY A 73 10.76 18.14 11.27
CA GLY A 73 9.81 17.39 12.09
C GLY A 73 9.01 16.38 11.26
N ALA A 74 8.70 15.25 11.87
CA ALA A 74 7.84 14.24 11.25
C ALA A 74 6.38 14.71 11.20
N HIS A 75 5.64 14.22 10.21
CA HIS A 75 4.19 14.41 10.14
C HIS A 75 3.46 13.64 11.25
N GLN A 76 2.49 14.29 11.86
CA GLN A 76 1.56 13.68 12.82
C GLN A 76 0.28 13.29 12.09
N PHE A 77 0.24 12.09 11.55
CA PHE A 77 -0.90 11.61 10.77
C PHE A 77 -2.06 11.14 11.64
N SER A 78 -3.27 11.37 11.15
CA SER A 78 -4.49 10.69 11.62
C SER A 78 -4.40 9.17 11.33
N SER A 79 -5.37 8.40 11.85
CA SER A 79 -5.57 7.03 11.42
C SER A 79 -5.94 6.96 9.92
N TRP A 80 -5.65 5.81 9.29
CA TRP A 80 -6.03 5.54 7.91
C TRP A 80 -7.54 5.41 7.77
N GLN A 81 -8.13 6.12 6.81
CA GLN A 81 -9.55 6.05 6.48
C GLN A 81 -9.74 5.53 5.07
N THR A 82 -10.66 4.58 4.89
CA THR A 82 -11.00 4.05 3.57
C THR A 82 -11.85 5.07 2.81
N THR A 83 -11.37 5.48 1.63
CA THR A 83 -12.06 6.42 0.74
C THR A 83 -12.68 5.73 -0.47
N LYS A 84 -12.16 4.56 -0.84
CA LYS A 84 -12.70 3.70 -1.88
C LYS A 84 -12.61 2.25 -1.44
N ASP A 85 -13.71 1.53 -1.53
CA ASP A 85 -13.75 0.09 -1.26
C ASP A 85 -13.05 -0.72 -2.36
N ALA A 86 -12.56 -1.90 -1.99
CA ALA A 86 -12.01 -2.83 -2.96
C ALA A 86 -13.08 -3.29 -3.96
N THR A 87 -12.67 -3.44 -5.20
CA THR A 87 -13.49 -3.99 -6.29
C THR A 87 -12.77 -5.18 -6.92
N VAL A 88 -13.39 -5.84 -7.88
CA VAL A 88 -12.72 -6.89 -8.68
C VAL A 88 -11.61 -6.33 -9.58
N PHE A 89 -11.54 -5.01 -9.76
CA PHE A 89 -10.55 -4.35 -10.62
C PHE A 89 -9.42 -3.69 -9.86
N ALA A 90 -9.69 -3.24 -8.61
CA ALA A 90 -8.74 -2.48 -7.81
C ALA A 90 -8.85 -2.81 -6.32
N PRO A 91 -7.75 -2.70 -5.55
CA PRO A 91 -7.78 -2.76 -4.09
C PRO A 91 -8.51 -1.55 -3.51
N ALA A 92 -8.83 -1.61 -2.22
CA ALA A 92 -9.32 -0.45 -1.48
C ALA A 92 -8.26 0.65 -1.42
N VAL A 93 -8.70 1.91 -1.39
CA VAL A 93 -7.82 3.07 -1.24
C VAL A 93 -8.07 3.70 0.12
N GLN A 94 -7.00 3.94 0.85
CA GLN A 94 -7.01 4.64 2.13
C GLN A 94 -6.25 5.94 2.05
N ILE A 95 -6.69 6.91 2.85
CA ILE A 95 -6.05 8.20 3.04
C ILE A 95 -5.80 8.46 4.53
N ARG A 96 -4.73 9.17 4.84
CA ARG A 96 -4.50 9.80 6.15
C ARG A 96 -4.04 11.23 5.94
N THR A 97 -4.31 12.07 6.92
CA THR A 97 -3.99 13.50 6.84
C THR A 97 -3.14 13.89 8.04
N CYS A 98 -2.09 14.68 7.81
CA CYS A 98 -1.32 15.25 8.90
C CYS A 98 -2.15 16.31 9.64
N ASN A 99 -2.31 16.14 10.96
CA ASN A 99 -3.11 17.04 11.80
C ASN A 99 -2.48 18.44 11.95
N VAL A 100 -1.19 18.59 11.64
CA VAL A 100 -0.47 19.86 11.78
C VAL A 100 -0.43 20.66 10.47
N CYS A 101 -0.12 20.02 9.34
CA CYS A 101 0.08 20.70 8.06
C CYS A 101 -0.98 20.40 6.99
N GLY A 102 -1.88 19.45 7.23
CA GLY A 102 -2.88 19.03 6.25
C GLY A 102 -2.34 18.17 5.10
N TYR A 103 -1.06 17.82 5.09
CA TYR A 103 -0.48 16.91 4.09
C TYR A 103 -1.23 15.59 4.07
N LYS A 104 -1.59 15.14 2.87
CA LYS A 104 -2.37 13.91 2.66
C LYS A 104 -1.50 12.82 2.05
N GLU A 105 -1.60 11.65 2.61
CA GLU A 105 -0.95 10.45 2.11
C GLU A 105 -2.00 9.40 1.75
N THR A 106 -1.81 8.71 0.62
CA THR A 106 -2.72 7.68 0.14
C THR A 106 -1.99 6.35 -0.01
N ARG A 107 -2.72 5.26 0.18
CA ARG A 107 -2.21 3.91 -0.05
C ARG A 107 -3.29 2.97 -0.56
N ASN A 108 -2.88 1.93 -1.27
CA ASN A 108 -3.73 0.78 -1.51
C ASN A 108 -3.76 -0.09 -0.24
N ASN A 109 -4.95 -0.59 0.13
CA ASN A 109 -5.15 -1.48 1.27
C ASN A 109 -5.70 -2.83 0.81
N GLY A 110 -4.91 -3.88 1.04
CA GLY A 110 -5.25 -5.25 0.64
C GLY A 110 -5.12 -5.51 -0.86
N LYS A 111 -5.88 -6.49 -1.33
CA LYS A 111 -5.92 -6.94 -2.72
C LYS A 111 -7.29 -6.62 -3.33
N LYS A 112 -7.37 -6.62 -4.67
CA LYS A 112 -8.64 -6.59 -5.39
C LYS A 112 -9.48 -7.82 -5.02
N LEU A 113 -10.81 -7.70 -5.12
CA LEU A 113 -11.74 -8.79 -4.82
C LEU A 113 -11.66 -9.90 -5.87
N THR A 114 -11.92 -11.12 -5.46
CA THR A 114 -12.12 -12.23 -6.38
C THR A 114 -13.50 -12.12 -7.01
N ALA A 115 -13.58 -12.27 -8.35
CA ALA A 115 -14.85 -12.25 -9.05
C ALA A 115 -15.73 -13.44 -8.63
N THR A 116 -17.00 -13.15 -8.36
CA THR A 116 -18.00 -14.14 -7.96
C THR A 116 -19.27 -14.01 -8.81
N MET A 117 -19.97 -15.13 -9.03
CA MET A 117 -21.23 -15.17 -9.76
C MET A 117 -22.06 -16.35 -9.30
N LYS A 118 -23.28 -16.09 -8.89
CA LYS A 118 -24.32 -17.09 -8.65
C LYS A 118 -25.37 -17.00 -9.75
N VAL A 119 -25.91 -18.15 -10.17
CA VAL A 119 -27.05 -18.24 -11.07
C VAL A 119 -28.11 -19.08 -10.40
N ASN A 120 -29.37 -18.72 -10.58
CA ASN A 120 -30.47 -19.40 -9.94
C ASN A 120 -30.84 -20.73 -10.61
N ALA A 121 -30.29 -21.04 -11.80
CA ALA A 121 -30.45 -22.32 -12.46
C ALA A 121 -29.24 -22.65 -13.34
N VAL A 122 -28.80 -23.90 -13.38
CA VAL A 122 -27.74 -24.42 -14.26
C VAL A 122 -28.31 -25.23 -15.45
N LYS A 123 -29.55 -25.70 -15.31
CA LYS A 123 -30.34 -26.32 -16.35
C LYS A 123 -31.74 -25.71 -16.32
N LEU A 124 -32.31 -25.36 -17.45
CA LEU A 124 -33.63 -24.77 -17.55
C LEU A 124 -34.40 -25.36 -18.72
N PRO A 125 -35.53 -26.06 -18.47
CA PRO A 125 -36.43 -26.49 -19.52
C PRO A 125 -37.33 -25.35 -19.99
N LEU A 126 -37.58 -25.24 -21.28
CA LEU A 126 -38.52 -24.29 -21.86
C LEU A 126 -39.43 -24.99 -22.84
N LYS A 127 -40.66 -24.51 -22.98
CA LYS A 127 -41.58 -24.94 -24.06
C LYS A 127 -41.26 -24.21 -25.37
N ILE A 128 -41.56 -24.82 -26.52
CA ILE A 128 -41.45 -24.16 -27.82
C ILE A 128 -42.20 -22.82 -27.78
N LYS A 129 -41.59 -21.76 -28.35
CA LYS A 129 -42.10 -20.37 -28.38
C LYS A 129 -42.21 -19.67 -27.00
N GLN A 130 -41.82 -20.34 -25.89
CA GLN A 130 -41.88 -19.75 -24.57
C GLN A 130 -40.88 -18.59 -24.42
N LYS A 131 -41.35 -17.47 -23.83
CA LYS A 131 -40.50 -16.38 -23.31
C LYS A 131 -40.48 -16.44 -21.81
N THR A 132 -39.32 -16.16 -21.20
CA THR A 132 -39.16 -16.13 -19.74
C THR A 132 -38.05 -15.23 -19.30
N THR A 133 -38.17 -14.68 -18.11
CA THR A 133 -37.15 -13.86 -17.40
C THR A 133 -36.64 -14.52 -16.11
N VAL A 134 -36.94 -15.82 -15.95
CA VAL A 134 -36.68 -16.56 -14.72
C VAL A 134 -35.16 -16.66 -14.44
N LEU A 135 -34.32 -16.71 -15.49
CA LEU A 135 -32.88 -16.81 -15.31
C LEU A 135 -32.30 -15.50 -14.84
N LYS A 136 -31.62 -15.53 -13.68
CA LYS A 136 -31.01 -14.36 -13.04
C LYS A 136 -29.61 -14.67 -12.53
N VAL A 137 -28.76 -13.66 -12.60
CA VAL A 137 -27.42 -13.64 -12.01
C VAL A 137 -27.46 -12.81 -10.74
N SER A 138 -26.78 -13.27 -9.70
CA SER A 138 -26.65 -12.58 -8.40
C SER A 138 -25.28 -12.86 -7.79
N GLY A 139 -25.01 -12.29 -6.60
CA GLY A 139 -23.77 -12.52 -5.87
C GLY A 139 -22.54 -12.06 -6.62
N LEU A 140 -22.65 -10.99 -7.40
CA LEU A 140 -21.50 -10.35 -8.03
C LEU A 140 -20.67 -9.64 -6.98
N ALA A 141 -19.35 -9.79 -7.07
CA ALA A 141 -18.44 -9.03 -6.24
C ALA A 141 -18.48 -7.54 -6.59
N ASN A 142 -18.15 -6.68 -5.64
CA ASN A 142 -18.21 -5.23 -5.80
C ASN A 142 -17.47 -4.76 -7.07
N GLY A 143 -18.10 -3.88 -7.84
CA GLY A 143 -17.60 -3.32 -9.09
C GLY A 143 -17.79 -4.18 -10.33
N ASP A 144 -18.24 -5.46 -10.18
CA ASP A 144 -18.49 -6.34 -11.33
C ASP A 144 -19.91 -6.21 -11.87
N SER A 145 -20.09 -6.58 -13.12
CA SER A 145 -21.40 -6.62 -13.80
C SER A 145 -21.36 -7.57 -14.97
N VAL A 146 -22.52 -7.96 -15.48
CA VAL A 146 -22.58 -8.81 -16.67
C VAL A 146 -22.20 -8.00 -17.92
N ALA A 147 -21.12 -8.43 -18.58
CA ALA A 147 -20.65 -7.83 -19.82
C ALA A 147 -21.43 -8.32 -21.02
N SER A 148 -21.75 -9.64 -21.06
CA SER A 148 -22.48 -10.19 -22.19
C SER A 148 -23.19 -11.51 -21.86
N TRP A 149 -24.26 -11.76 -22.63
CA TRP A 149 -25.03 -12.96 -22.67
C TRP A 149 -24.93 -13.55 -24.08
N LYS A 150 -24.49 -14.80 -24.23
CA LYS A 150 -24.33 -15.44 -25.54
C LYS A 150 -25.08 -16.75 -25.60
N SER A 151 -25.89 -16.93 -26.63
CA SER A 151 -26.50 -18.23 -26.94
C SER A 151 -25.61 -19.03 -27.89
N GLY A 152 -25.39 -20.30 -27.59
CA GLY A 152 -24.66 -21.21 -28.46
C GLY A 152 -25.44 -21.55 -29.75
N ASN A 153 -26.78 -21.46 -29.71
CA ASN A 153 -27.62 -21.61 -30.88
C ASN A 153 -28.88 -20.73 -30.78
N THR A 154 -28.87 -19.62 -31.48
CA THR A 154 -29.95 -18.61 -31.48
C THR A 154 -31.24 -19.13 -32.16
N LYS A 155 -31.17 -20.17 -32.99
CA LYS A 155 -32.36 -20.82 -33.58
C LYS A 155 -33.13 -21.64 -32.53
N VAL A 156 -32.44 -22.15 -31.48
CA VAL A 156 -33.05 -22.87 -30.36
C VAL A 156 -33.50 -21.89 -29.28
N VAL A 157 -32.63 -20.96 -28.82
CA VAL A 157 -32.98 -19.93 -27.83
C VAL A 157 -32.25 -18.63 -28.14
N LYS A 158 -32.97 -17.54 -28.24
CA LYS A 158 -32.42 -16.19 -28.22
C LYS A 158 -32.32 -15.67 -26.77
N VAL A 159 -31.26 -14.96 -26.44
CA VAL A 159 -31.07 -14.33 -25.14
C VAL A 159 -30.86 -12.82 -25.32
N SER A 160 -31.57 -12.04 -24.53
CA SER A 160 -31.35 -10.60 -24.38
C SER A 160 -31.16 -10.30 -22.89
N GLY A 161 -29.96 -9.91 -22.49
CA GLY A 161 -29.63 -9.71 -21.09
C GLY A 161 -29.15 -8.32 -20.79
N LYS A 162 -29.25 -7.93 -19.51
CA LYS A 162 -28.84 -6.62 -18.98
C LYS A 162 -27.61 -6.75 -18.08
N PRO A 163 -26.83 -5.67 -17.89
CA PRO A 163 -25.67 -5.67 -16.99
C PRO A 163 -26.01 -5.97 -15.54
N ASN A 164 -27.25 -5.71 -15.10
CA ASN A 164 -27.72 -5.99 -13.73
C ASN A 164 -27.99 -7.47 -13.45
N GLY A 165 -27.69 -8.38 -14.39
CA GLY A 165 -27.87 -9.82 -14.21
C GLY A 165 -29.24 -10.37 -14.55
N THR A 166 -30.15 -9.57 -15.10
CA THR A 166 -31.44 -10.02 -15.61
C THR A 166 -31.38 -10.31 -17.10
N CYS A 167 -32.18 -11.26 -17.60
CA CYS A 167 -32.27 -11.53 -19.02
C CYS A 167 -33.67 -12.03 -19.43
N THR A 168 -33.94 -11.91 -20.71
CA THR A 168 -35.10 -12.55 -21.38
C THR A 168 -34.57 -13.69 -22.26
N LEU A 169 -35.11 -14.87 -22.07
CA LEU A 169 -34.91 -16.04 -22.95
C LEU A 169 -36.14 -16.21 -23.81
N ALA A 170 -35.94 -16.40 -25.11
CA ALA A 170 -37.03 -16.71 -26.07
C ALA A 170 -36.71 -18.01 -26.81
N ALA A 171 -37.45 -19.04 -26.50
CA ALA A 171 -37.34 -20.32 -27.18
C ALA A 171 -37.85 -20.23 -28.64
N GLY A 172 -37.16 -20.91 -29.55
CA GLY A 172 -37.51 -21.00 -30.96
C GLY A 172 -38.66 -21.94 -31.22
N HIS A 173 -38.86 -22.25 -32.52
CA HIS A 173 -39.96 -23.07 -33.01
C HIS A 173 -39.69 -24.58 -33.00
N LYS A 174 -38.46 -25.02 -32.69
CA LYS A 174 -38.05 -26.43 -32.74
C LYS A 174 -37.51 -26.86 -31.38
N LYS A 175 -37.75 -28.15 -31.05
CA LYS A 175 -37.10 -28.80 -29.92
C LYS A 175 -35.58 -28.78 -30.11
N GLY A 176 -34.84 -28.69 -29.03
CA GLY A 176 -33.36 -28.71 -29.08
C GLY A 176 -32.72 -28.35 -27.76
N LYS A 177 -31.41 -28.45 -27.72
CA LYS A 177 -30.59 -28.12 -26.55
C LYS A 177 -29.56 -27.05 -26.95
N THR A 178 -29.36 -26.07 -26.12
CA THR A 178 -28.33 -25.03 -26.32
C THR A 178 -27.73 -24.58 -24.98
N THR A 179 -26.64 -23.87 -25.05
CA THR A 179 -25.97 -23.32 -23.87
C THR A 179 -26.04 -21.79 -23.90
N ILE A 180 -26.47 -21.19 -22.82
CA ILE A 180 -26.30 -19.75 -22.58
C ILE A 180 -25.02 -19.54 -21.81
N THR A 181 -24.11 -18.76 -22.37
CA THR A 181 -22.87 -18.33 -21.70
C THR A 181 -23.01 -16.91 -21.18
N ILE A 182 -22.80 -16.73 -19.88
CA ILE A 182 -22.78 -15.45 -19.19
C ILE A 182 -21.32 -15.08 -18.98
N ILE A 183 -20.95 -13.84 -19.30
CA ILE A 183 -19.59 -13.33 -19.16
C ILE A 183 -19.65 -12.03 -18.36
N LEU A 184 -18.90 -11.96 -17.26
CA LEU A 184 -18.76 -10.76 -16.45
C LEU A 184 -17.66 -9.84 -17.01
N LYS A 185 -17.66 -8.57 -16.62
CA LYS A 185 -16.60 -7.61 -16.96
C LYS A 185 -15.23 -8.07 -16.44
N SER A 186 -15.18 -8.73 -15.30
CA SER A 186 -13.97 -9.37 -14.74
C SER A 186 -13.44 -10.55 -15.59
N GLY A 187 -14.19 -10.99 -16.59
CA GLY A 187 -13.85 -12.16 -17.41
C GLY A 187 -14.38 -13.49 -16.88
N LEU A 188 -14.98 -13.54 -15.68
CA LEU A 188 -15.58 -14.75 -15.14
C LEU A 188 -16.73 -15.22 -16.04
N LYS A 189 -16.77 -16.51 -16.36
CA LYS A 189 -17.76 -17.10 -17.26
C LYS A 189 -18.54 -18.20 -16.57
N LYS A 190 -19.84 -18.31 -16.89
CA LYS A 190 -20.69 -19.43 -16.47
C LYS A 190 -21.57 -19.87 -17.63
N LYS A 191 -21.75 -21.18 -17.75
CA LYS A 191 -22.58 -21.82 -18.81
C LYS A 191 -23.82 -22.42 -18.19
N ILE A 192 -24.98 -22.24 -18.86
CA ILE A 192 -26.28 -22.75 -18.46
C ILE A 192 -26.87 -23.50 -19.61
N THR A 193 -27.33 -24.72 -19.37
CA THR A 193 -27.96 -25.56 -20.39
C THR A 193 -29.45 -25.25 -20.45
N ILE A 194 -29.94 -24.91 -21.64
CA ILE A 194 -31.36 -24.74 -21.92
C ILE A 194 -31.83 -25.91 -22.82
N THR A 195 -32.93 -26.54 -22.44
CA THR A 195 -33.55 -27.59 -23.22
C THR A 195 -34.96 -27.14 -23.63
N VAL A 196 -35.21 -27.06 -24.95
CA VAL A 196 -36.53 -26.71 -25.50
C VAL A 196 -37.28 -27.98 -25.87
N GLN A 197 -38.49 -28.16 -25.33
CA GLN A 197 -39.36 -29.32 -25.52
C GLN A 197 -40.70 -28.89 -26.10
N LYS A 198 -41.46 -29.88 -26.69
CA LYS A 198 -42.86 -29.61 -27.04
C LYS A 198 -43.66 -29.27 -25.77
N ALA A 199 -44.72 -28.51 -25.93
CA ALA A 199 -45.74 -28.43 -24.87
C ALA A 199 -46.33 -29.88 -24.70
N ALA A 200 -46.45 -30.32 -23.46
CA ALA A 200 -47.27 -31.47 -23.16
C ALA A 200 -48.70 -31.14 -23.50
#